data_9cdabe0e48cf5e5328fd1d5d0ef806da
#
_entry.id   9cdabe0e48cf5e5328fd1d5d0ef806da
#
_cell.length_a   1.000
_cell.length_b   1.000
_cell.length_c   1.000
_cell.angle_alpha   90.00
_cell.angle_beta   90.00
_cell.angle_gamma   90.00
#
_symmetry.space_group_name_H-M   'P 1'
#
loop_
_entity.id
_entity.type
_entity.pdbx_description
1 polymer ?
#
loop_
_entity_poly.entity_id
_entity_poly.type
_entity_poly.pdbx_seq_one_letter_code
_entity_poly.pdbx_strand_id
1 'polypeptide(L)'
;MNQLEKPITSWFKKNKRDLPWRKTTPWGVMVSEYMLQQTPVNRVLPKWDEWMKRWPTPKDLAKASPAEVITAWGRLGYPRRALRLHAAAQIIAEDFNNQVPEDPAILQTLPGIGEYTAAAIAAFAFEKQTLVMDVNIRRLLTRVIDGNEHPKPAPTVKEKASRLALQPSKNAHIWAAATMELGALICTSKNPICEQCPVIGQCNWRKNGYPKTDLVRKSQDWHGTDRKCRGTIVQALRENESLTENAIKKLWPDESQVEKALKTLQADLLIEAIPRKRYRLPA
;
A
#
# COMPACT_ATOMS: atom_id res chain seq x y z
N MET A 1 -2.62 28.73 -13.67
CA MET A 1 -2.01 27.44 -14.07
C MET A 1 -0.93 27.08 -13.07
N ASN A 2 -0.90 25.82 -12.64
CA ASN A 2 0.12 25.32 -11.73
C ASN A 2 1.48 25.28 -12.46
N GLN A 3 2.43 26.13 -12.07
CA GLN A 3 3.76 26.20 -12.68
C GLN A 3 4.59 24.90 -12.53
N LEU A 4 4.20 24.01 -11.61
CA LEU A 4 4.86 22.73 -11.38
C LEU A 4 4.39 21.63 -12.34
N GLU A 5 3.20 21.77 -12.94
CA GLU A 5 2.57 20.72 -13.75
C GLU A 5 3.42 20.31 -14.94
N LYS A 6 3.75 21.26 -15.80
CA LYS A 6 4.49 20.98 -17.04
C LYS A 6 5.88 20.37 -16.80
N PRO A 7 6.73 20.91 -15.91
CA PRO A 7 8.04 20.30 -15.62
C PRO A 7 7.92 18.87 -15.07
N ILE A 8 7.01 18.64 -14.12
CA ILE A 8 6.85 17.32 -13.47
C ILE A 8 6.28 16.29 -14.44
N THR A 9 5.24 16.63 -15.20
CA THR A 9 4.63 15.69 -16.16
C THR A 9 5.52 15.40 -17.36
N SER A 10 6.32 16.39 -17.82
CA SER A 10 7.32 16.17 -18.88
C SER A 10 8.45 15.25 -18.40
N TRP A 11 8.92 15.43 -17.16
CA TRP A 11 9.90 14.54 -16.55
C TRP A 11 9.34 13.13 -16.43
N PHE A 12 8.08 12.97 -15.96
CA PHE A 12 7.42 11.69 -15.81
C PHE A 12 7.31 10.93 -17.14
N LYS A 13 6.95 11.58 -18.22
CA LYS A 13 6.87 10.94 -19.54
C LYS A 13 8.19 10.26 -19.95
N LYS A 14 9.33 10.86 -19.59
CA LYS A 14 10.67 10.37 -19.95
C LYS A 14 11.24 9.35 -18.96
N ASN A 15 10.89 9.46 -17.68
CA ASN A 15 11.61 8.77 -16.60
C ASN A 15 10.74 7.77 -15.80
N LYS A 16 9.44 7.66 -16.12
CA LYS A 16 8.54 6.74 -15.38
C LYS A 16 8.99 5.30 -15.52
N ARG A 17 8.96 4.57 -14.41
CA ARG A 17 9.15 3.12 -14.41
C ARG A 17 8.04 2.44 -15.22
N ASP A 18 8.36 1.37 -15.91
CA ASP A 18 7.35 0.49 -16.52
C ASP A 18 6.80 -0.44 -15.44
N LEU A 19 5.65 -0.07 -14.88
CA LEU A 19 4.98 -0.83 -13.84
C LEU A 19 3.72 -1.48 -14.44
N PRO A 20 3.54 -2.82 -14.29
CA PRO A 20 2.48 -3.55 -14.99
C PRO A 20 1.08 -3.04 -14.62
N TRP A 21 0.87 -2.58 -13.40
CA TRP A 21 -0.42 -2.02 -12.97
C TRP A 21 -0.77 -0.65 -13.56
N ARG A 22 0.09 -0.06 -14.38
CA ARG A 22 -0.22 1.14 -15.17
C ARG A 22 -0.91 0.84 -16.50
N LYS A 23 -0.96 -0.44 -16.89
CA LYS A 23 -1.53 -0.91 -18.17
C LYS A 23 -2.35 -2.18 -17.91
N THR A 24 -3.33 -2.07 -17.02
CA THR A 24 -4.12 -3.22 -16.58
C THR A 24 -5.59 -2.85 -16.38
N THR A 25 -6.40 -3.82 -15.99
CA THR A 25 -7.81 -3.63 -15.63
C THR A 25 -7.95 -2.86 -14.30
N PRO A 26 -9.13 -2.27 -13.99
CA PRO A 26 -9.40 -1.68 -12.68
C PRO A 26 -9.15 -2.64 -11.51
N TRP A 27 -9.40 -3.93 -11.71
CA TRP A 27 -9.05 -4.96 -10.72
C TRP A 27 -7.56 -5.05 -10.48
N GLY A 28 -6.74 -5.09 -11.54
CA GLY A 28 -5.29 -5.12 -11.40
C GLY A 28 -4.72 -3.88 -10.70
N VAL A 29 -5.28 -2.69 -10.95
CA VAL A 29 -4.95 -1.47 -10.20
C VAL A 29 -5.30 -1.65 -8.73
N MET A 30 -6.51 -2.12 -8.40
CA MET A 30 -6.95 -2.35 -7.02
C MET A 30 -6.02 -3.33 -6.29
N VAL A 31 -5.68 -4.47 -6.91
CA VAL A 31 -4.72 -5.45 -6.34
C VAL A 31 -3.38 -4.79 -6.04
N SER A 32 -2.85 -3.97 -6.95
CA SER A 32 -1.58 -3.27 -6.74
C SER A 32 -1.65 -2.30 -5.55
N GLU A 33 -2.75 -1.54 -5.41
CA GLU A 33 -2.93 -0.59 -4.30
C GLU A 33 -2.99 -1.30 -2.94
N TYR A 34 -3.61 -2.47 -2.84
CA TYR A 34 -3.55 -3.28 -1.62
C TYR A 34 -2.14 -3.81 -1.33
N MET A 35 -1.44 -4.28 -2.34
CA MET A 35 -0.09 -4.83 -2.17
C MET A 35 0.93 -3.75 -1.82
N LEU A 36 0.80 -2.55 -2.39
CA LEU A 36 1.71 -1.42 -2.18
C LEU A 36 1.56 -0.73 -0.82
N GLN A 37 0.48 -1.00 -0.06
CA GLN A 37 0.36 -0.47 1.30
C GLN A 37 1.57 -0.90 2.15
N GLN A 38 2.48 0.04 2.46
CA GLN A 38 3.69 -0.19 3.25
C GLN A 38 4.63 -1.30 2.72
N THR A 39 4.53 -1.64 1.44
CA THR A 39 5.41 -2.65 0.81
C THR A 39 6.13 -2.03 -0.39
N PRO A 40 7.47 -2.16 -0.47
CA PRO A 40 8.23 -1.64 -1.60
C PRO A 40 7.86 -2.29 -2.94
N VAL A 41 7.91 -1.51 -4.02
CA VAL A 41 7.55 -1.92 -5.39
C VAL A 41 8.25 -3.20 -5.84
N ASN A 42 9.55 -3.34 -5.59
CA ASN A 42 10.35 -4.51 -6.00
C ASN A 42 9.88 -5.83 -5.36
N ARG A 43 9.22 -5.76 -4.19
CA ARG A 43 8.60 -6.94 -3.54
C ARG A 43 7.21 -7.22 -4.07
N VAL A 44 6.51 -6.19 -4.54
CA VAL A 44 5.14 -6.31 -5.07
C VAL A 44 5.14 -6.85 -6.48
N LEU A 45 6.05 -6.40 -7.35
CA LEU A 45 6.10 -6.77 -8.77
C LEU A 45 5.90 -8.26 -9.03
N PRO A 46 6.74 -9.18 -8.50
CA PRO A 46 6.60 -10.61 -8.79
C PRO A 46 5.30 -11.20 -8.22
N LYS A 47 4.82 -10.68 -7.10
CA LYS A 47 3.58 -11.16 -6.47
C LYS A 47 2.33 -10.67 -7.19
N TRP A 48 2.35 -9.47 -7.72
CA TRP A 48 1.26 -8.95 -8.52
C TRP A 48 1.06 -9.76 -9.81
N ASP A 49 2.16 -10.08 -10.51
CA ASP A 49 2.12 -10.92 -11.72
C ASP A 49 1.56 -12.32 -11.42
N GLU A 50 2.00 -12.94 -10.32
CA GLU A 50 1.50 -14.24 -9.85
C GLU A 50 0.00 -14.19 -9.56
N TRP A 51 -0.45 -13.13 -8.87
CA TRP A 51 -1.85 -12.96 -8.48
C TRP A 51 -2.75 -12.70 -9.67
N MET A 52 -2.33 -11.84 -10.61
CA MET A 52 -3.12 -11.53 -11.80
C MET A 52 -3.26 -12.72 -12.76
N LYS A 53 -2.26 -13.61 -12.78
CA LYS A 53 -2.37 -14.89 -13.52
C LYS A 53 -3.31 -15.86 -12.84
N ARG A 54 -3.30 -15.92 -11.51
CA ARG A 54 -4.12 -16.86 -10.74
C ARG A 54 -5.57 -16.38 -10.59
N TRP A 55 -5.75 -15.09 -10.35
CA TRP A 55 -7.05 -14.47 -10.08
C TRP A 55 -7.24 -13.18 -10.91
N PRO A 56 -7.47 -13.32 -12.23
CA PRO A 56 -7.58 -12.19 -13.14
C PRO A 56 -8.81 -11.30 -12.91
N THR A 57 -9.82 -11.77 -12.18
CA THR A 57 -11.02 -11.02 -11.84
C THR A 57 -11.37 -11.12 -10.35
N PRO A 58 -12.20 -10.20 -9.80
CA PRO A 58 -12.71 -10.31 -8.43
C PRO A 58 -13.37 -11.66 -8.14
N LYS A 59 -14.20 -12.15 -9.07
CA LYS A 59 -14.93 -13.43 -8.95
C LYS A 59 -13.97 -14.63 -8.82
N ASP A 60 -12.81 -14.59 -9.45
CA ASP A 60 -11.83 -15.66 -9.35
C ASP A 60 -11.21 -15.68 -7.96
N LEU A 61 -10.82 -14.52 -7.41
CA LEU A 61 -10.31 -14.42 -6.04
C LEU A 61 -11.39 -14.76 -5.01
N ALA A 62 -12.63 -14.35 -5.22
CA ALA A 62 -13.75 -14.60 -4.32
C ALA A 62 -14.01 -16.11 -4.07
N LYS A 63 -13.67 -16.97 -5.04
CA LYS A 63 -13.81 -18.42 -4.94
C LYS A 63 -12.66 -19.10 -4.19
N ALA A 64 -11.55 -18.41 -4.00
CA ALA A 64 -10.39 -18.98 -3.31
C ALA A 64 -10.68 -19.12 -1.80
N SER A 65 -10.12 -20.15 -1.16
CA SER A 65 -10.15 -20.23 0.29
C SER A 65 -9.25 -19.17 0.93
N PRO A 66 -9.56 -18.71 2.16
CA PRO A 66 -8.69 -17.83 2.91
C PRO A 66 -7.25 -18.36 3.05
N ALA A 67 -7.08 -19.69 3.22
CA ALA A 67 -5.76 -20.33 3.29
C ALA A 67 -4.97 -20.13 2.00
N GLU A 68 -5.59 -20.31 0.82
CA GLU A 68 -4.96 -20.05 -0.47
C GLU A 68 -4.52 -18.61 -0.63
N VAL A 69 -5.40 -17.68 -0.24
CA VAL A 69 -5.15 -16.24 -0.31
C VAL A 69 -3.97 -15.82 0.59
N ILE A 70 -3.95 -16.30 1.85
CA ILE A 70 -2.85 -16.05 2.79
C ILE A 70 -1.54 -16.67 2.27
N THR A 71 -1.60 -17.87 1.71
CA THR A 71 -0.43 -18.58 1.16
C THR A 71 0.15 -17.83 -0.03
N ALA A 72 -0.69 -17.45 -0.99
CA ALA A 72 -0.26 -16.69 -2.16
C ALA A 72 0.26 -15.29 -1.83
N TRP A 73 -0.26 -14.65 -0.76
CA TRP A 73 0.27 -13.36 -0.28
C TRP A 73 1.74 -13.45 0.14
N GLY A 74 2.17 -14.58 0.62
CA GLY A 74 3.55 -14.85 0.94
C GLY A 74 4.15 -13.84 1.92
N ARG A 75 5.37 -13.41 1.62
CA ARG A 75 6.15 -12.51 2.48
C ARG A 75 5.92 -11.01 2.22
N LEU A 76 4.82 -10.59 1.61
CA LEU A 76 4.53 -9.14 1.44
C LEU A 76 4.34 -8.42 2.78
N GLY A 77 4.07 -9.16 3.85
CA GLY A 77 3.81 -8.61 5.19
C GLY A 77 2.35 -8.18 5.37
N TYR A 78 1.96 -7.96 6.64
CA TYR A 78 0.59 -7.57 7.00
C TYR A 78 -0.50 -8.43 6.32
N PRO A 79 -0.54 -9.75 6.56
CA PRO A 79 -1.39 -10.70 5.81
C PRO A 79 -2.89 -10.41 5.92
N ARG A 80 -3.36 -9.64 6.91
CA ARG A 80 -4.75 -9.15 6.96
C ARG A 80 -5.17 -8.37 5.70
N ARG A 81 -4.21 -7.77 4.98
CA ARG A 81 -4.51 -7.10 3.71
C ARG A 81 -5.00 -8.08 2.64
N ALA A 82 -4.44 -9.28 2.65
CA ALA A 82 -4.88 -10.35 1.74
C ALA A 82 -6.33 -10.75 2.01
N LEU A 83 -6.69 -10.97 3.28
CA LEU A 83 -8.07 -11.28 3.66
C LEU A 83 -9.04 -10.12 3.38
N ARG A 84 -8.61 -8.88 3.58
CA ARG A 84 -9.43 -7.71 3.23
C ARG A 84 -9.65 -7.58 1.73
N LEU A 85 -8.62 -7.83 0.91
CA LEU A 85 -8.75 -7.87 -0.54
C LEU A 85 -9.67 -9.01 -0.99
N HIS A 86 -9.58 -10.17 -0.35
CA HIS A 86 -10.47 -11.32 -0.59
C HIS A 86 -11.93 -10.97 -0.26
N ALA A 87 -12.20 -10.41 0.91
CA ALA A 87 -13.55 -9.98 1.29
C ALA A 87 -14.09 -8.86 0.36
N ALA A 88 -13.23 -7.93 -0.06
CA ALA A 88 -13.63 -6.92 -1.05
C ALA A 88 -13.96 -7.57 -2.41
N ALA A 89 -13.22 -8.60 -2.82
CA ALA A 89 -13.47 -9.33 -4.06
C ALA A 89 -14.81 -10.08 -4.02
N GLN A 90 -15.18 -10.66 -2.87
CA GLN A 90 -16.50 -11.29 -2.67
C GLN A 90 -17.63 -10.28 -2.86
N ILE A 91 -17.55 -9.13 -2.18
CA ILE A 91 -18.53 -8.06 -2.31
C ILE A 91 -18.63 -7.56 -3.77
N ILE A 92 -17.48 -7.36 -4.44
CA ILE A 92 -17.47 -6.90 -5.84
C ILE A 92 -18.10 -7.94 -6.77
N ALA A 93 -17.83 -9.22 -6.54
CA ALA A 93 -18.40 -10.29 -7.35
C ALA A 93 -19.91 -10.42 -7.17
N GLU A 94 -20.42 -10.23 -5.96
CA GLU A 94 -21.83 -10.39 -5.59
C GLU A 94 -22.65 -9.13 -5.89
N ASP A 95 -22.22 -7.96 -5.42
CA ASP A 95 -23.01 -6.74 -5.41
C ASP A 95 -22.74 -5.81 -6.60
N PHE A 96 -21.60 -5.97 -7.29
CA PHE A 96 -21.15 -5.07 -8.36
C PHE A 96 -20.91 -5.79 -9.70
N ASN A 97 -21.59 -6.88 -9.96
CA ASN A 97 -21.48 -7.63 -11.23
C ASN A 97 -20.03 -7.93 -11.63
N ASN A 98 -19.16 -8.25 -10.66
CA ASN A 98 -17.73 -8.51 -10.88
C ASN A 98 -16.94 -7.30 -11.45
N GLN A 99 -17.43 -6.08 -11.29
CA GLN A 99 -16.82 -4.84 -11.75
C GLN A 99 -16.38 -4.00 -10.55
N VAL A 100 -15.11 -3.55 -10.53
CA VAL A 100 -14.64 -2.63 -9.49
C VAL A 100 -15.43 -1.32 -9.58
N PRO A 101 -16.04 -0.83 -8.48
CA PRO A 101 -16.75 0.45 -8.49
C PRO A 101 -15.83 1.62 -8.81
N GLU A 102 -16.31 2.61 -9.56
CA GLU A 102 -15.53 3.80 -9.91
C GLU A 102 -15.72 4.97 -8.93
N ASP A 103 -16.79 4.93 -8.11
CA ASP A 103 -17.09 5.98 -7.14
C ASP A 103 -16.22 5.81 -5.88
N PRO A 104 -15.41 6.83 -5.49
CA PRO A 104 -14.60 6.78 -4.28
C PRO A 104 -15.41 6.55 -3.00
N ALA A 105 -16.65 7.01 -2.93
CA ALA A 105 -17.49 6.79 -1.75
C ALA A 105 -17.87 5.31 -1.62
N ILE A 106 -18.23 4.67 -2.73
CA ILE A 106 -18.51 3.23 -2.77
C ILE A 106 -17.24 2.43 -2.50
N LEU A 107 -16.12 2.79 -3.12
CA LEU A 107 -14.83 2.13 -2.86
C LEU A 107 -14.46 2.12 -1.36
N GLN A 108 -14.75 3.20 -0.63
CA GLN A 108 -14.46 3.30 0.81
C GLN A 108 -15.32 2.36 1.67
N THR A 109 -16.42 1.84 1.18
CA THR A 109 -17.23 0.84 1.90
C THR A 109 -16.60 -0.55 1.85
N LEU A 110 -15.69 -0.80 0.91
CA LEU A 110 -15.04 -2.09 0.75
C LEU A 110 -13.96 -2.33 1.82
N PRO A 111 -13.82 -3.58 2.32
CA PRO A 111 -12.85 -3.92 3.34
C PRO A 111 -11.41 -3.54 2.97
N GLY A 112 -10.75 -2.73 3.79
CA GLY A 112 -9.34 -2.36 3.62
C GLY A 112 -9.07 -1.17 2.71
N ILE A 113 -10.11 -0.52 2.21
CA ILE A 113 -10.01 0.70 1.41
C ILE A 113 -10.31 1.92 2.29
N GLY A 114 -9.30 2.75 2.50
CA GLY A 114 -9.44 4.06 3.12
C GLY A 114 -9.47 5.18 2.07
N GLU A 115 -9.60 6.43 2.54
CA GLU A 115 -9.67 7.64 1.69
C GLU A 115 -8.58 7.66 0.61
N TYR A 116 -7.32 7.40 0.99
CA TYR A 116 -6.21 7.36 0.03
C TYR A 116 -6.40 6.28 -1.03
N THR A 117 -6.68 5.03 -0.62
CA THR A 117 -6.77 3.90 -1.55
C THR A 117 -7.96 4.07 -2.50
N ALA A 118 -9.09 4.57 -2.02
CA ALA A 118 -10.25 4.90 -2.86
C ALA A 118 -9.92 5.97 -3.91
N ALA A 119 -9.26 7.06 -3.48
CA ALA A 119 -8.84 8.13 -4.39
C ALA A 119 -7.83 7.64 -5.44
N ALA A 120 -6.87 6.78 -5.03
CA ALA A 120 -5.87 6.20 -5.93
C ALA A 120 -6.49 5.25 -6.96
N ILE A 121 -7.38 4.35 -6.54
CA ILE A 121 -8.10 3.45 -7.47
C ILE A 121 -8.93 4.28 -8.45
N ALA A 122 -9.71 5.24 -7.97
CA ALA A 122 -10.54 6.09 -8.83
C ALA A 122 -9.71 6.91 -9.83
N ALA A 123 -8.55 7.43 -9.40
CA ALA A 123 -7.64 8.16 -10.28
C ALA A 123 -6.97 7.23 -11.31
N PHE A 124 -6.39 6.12 -10.88
CA PHE A 124 -5.51 5.33 -11.73
C PHE A 124 -6.24 4.29 -12.59
N ALA A 125 -7.41 3.83 -12.15
CA ALA A 125 -8.23 2.88 -12.91
C ALA A 125 -9.29 3.55 -13.78
N PHE A 126 -9.79 4.72 -13.37
CA PHE A 126 -10.96 5.37 -14.00
C PHE A 126 -10.70 6.83 -14.38
N GLU A 127 -9.47 7.33 -14.24
CA GLU A 127 -9.05 8.69 -14.59
C GLU A 127 -9.86 9.80 -13.88
N LYS A 128 -10.49 9.47 -12.74
CA LYS A 128 -11.30 10.42 -11.97
C LYS A 128 -10.44 11.55 -11.40
N GLN A 129 -11.05 12.73 -11.26
CA GLN A 129 -10.43 13.94 -10.70
C GLN A 129 -10.42 13.86 -9.16
N THR A 130 -9.73 12.87 -8.59
CA THR A 130 -9.62 12.67 -7.14
C THR A 130 -8.28 13.19 -6.62
N LEU A 131 -8.25 13.62 -5.36
CA LEU A 131 -7.03 14.07 -4.70
C LEU A 131 -6.28 12.88 -4.10
N VAL A 132 -5.23 12.45 -4.79
CA VAL A 132 -4.36 11.38 -4.31
C VAL A 132 -3.27 11.95 -3.41
N MET A 133 -3.18 11.50 -2.16
CA MET A 133 -2.30 12.04 -1.11
C MET A 133 -1.43 10.93 -0.49
N ASP A 134 -0.56 10.31 -1.30
CA ASP A 134 0.42 9.34 -0.79
C ASP A 134 1.61 10.02 -0.08
N VAL A 135 2.44 9.25 0.60
CA VAL A 135 3.60 9.75 1.34
C VAL A 135 4.63 10.42 0.42
N ASN A 136 4.76 9.99 -0.83
CA ASN A 136 5.72 10.55 -1.78
C ASN A 136 5.23 11.89 -2.34
N ILE A 137 3.95 11.95 -2.73
CA ILE A 137 3.29 13.19 -3.16
C ILE A 137 3.34 14.23 -2.04
N ARG A 138 2.93 13.84 -0.83
CA ARG A 138 2.93 14.74 0.33
C ARG A 138 4.33 15.26 0.64
N ARG A 139 5.34 14.41 0.65
CA ARG A 139 6.74 14.82 0.89
C ARG A 139 7.25 15.78 -0.18
N LEU A 140 7.05 15.43 -1.46
CA LEU A 140 7.45 16.30 -2.58
C LEU A 140 6.82 17.69 -2.45
N LEU A 141 5.49 17.75 -2.34
CA LEU A 141 4.78 19.03 -2.30
C LEU A 141 5.03 19.82 -1.00
N THR A 142 5.26 19.14 0.13
CA THR A 142 5.68 19.79 1.37
C THR A 142 7.04 20.48 1.21
N ARG A 143 8.01 19.84 0.54
CA ARG A 143 9.31 20.43 0.28
C ARG A 143 9.22 21.59 -0.73
N VAL A 144 8.50 21.36 -1.81
CA VAL A 144 8.42 22.36 -2.91
C VAL A 144 7.59 23.57 -2.50
N ILE A 145 6.44 23.39 -1.87
CA ILE A 145 5.49 24.47 -1.56
C ILE A 145 5.68 25.02 -0.14
N ASP A 146 5.70 24.12 0.87
CA ASP A 146 5.67 24.55 2.27
C ASP A 146 7.08 24.85 2.80
N GLY A 147 8.14 24.42 2.12
CA GLY A 147 9.53 24.63 2.51
C GLY A 147 9.98 23.79 3.71
N ASN A 148 9.24 22.74 4.06
CA ASN A 148 9.55 21.84 5.16
C ASN A 148 10.09 20.49 4.65
N GLU A 149 10.97 19.84 5.42
CA GLU A 149 11.58 18.56 5.05
C GLU A 149 10.56 17.42 4.94
N HIS A 150 9.63 17.33 5.89
CA HIS A 150 8.63 16.28 5.99
C HIS A 150 7.22 16.80 6.22
N PRO A 151 6.19 16.15 5.67
CA PRO A 151 4.80 16.47 5.99
C PRO A 151 4.46 16.05 7.43
N LYS A 152 3.42 16.62 8.01
CA LYS A 152 2.84 16.18 9.27
C LYS A 152 2.40 14.71 9.18
N PRO A 153 2.33 13.96 10.30
CA PRO A 153 1.96 12.54 10.29
C PRO A 153 0.64 12.26 9.56
N ALA A 154 -0.40 13.06 9.81
CA ALA A 154 -1.68 13.00 9.09
C ALA A 154 -1.88 14.24 8.21
N PRO A 155 -2.58 14.13 7.06
CA PRO A 155 -2.97 15.27 6.25
C PRO A 155 -3.89 16.21 7.03
N THR A 156 -3.60 17.51 7.00
CA THR A 156 -4.48 18.54 7.58
C THR A 156 -5.47 19.05 6.53
N VAL A 157 -6.57 19.67 6.96
CA VAL A 157 -7.53 20.33 6.05
C VAL A 157 -6.82 21.36 5.17
N LYS A 158 -5.95 22.19 5.77
CA LYS A 158 -5.15 23.17 5.03
C LYS A 158 -4.24 22.53 3.99
N GLU A 159 -3.58 21.40 4.32
CA GLU A 159 -2.76 20.65 3.38
C GLU A 159 -3.62 20.13 2.22
N LYS A 160 -4.74 19.48 2.49
CA LYS A 160 -5.65 18.96 1.44
C LYS A 160 -6.13 20.08 0.52
N ALA A 161 -6.59 21.21 1.04
CA ALA A 161 -7.03 22.36 0.26
C ALA A 161 -5.90 22.91 -0.63
N SER A 162 -4.69 23.07 -0.08
CA SER A 162 -3.52 23.52 -0.82
C SER A 162 -3.16 22.55 -1.97
N ARG A 163 -3.22 21.23 -1.75
CA ARG A 163 -2.88 20.24 -2.79
C ARG A 163 -3.97 20.16 -3.86
N LEU A 164 -5.23 20.30 -3.48
CA LEU A 164 -6.35 20.37 -4.41
C LEU A 164 -6.24 21.59 -5.34
N ALA A 165 -5.83 22.75 -4.81
CA ALA A 165 -5.61 23.95 -5.61
C ALA A 165 -4.46 23.81 -6.63
N LEU A 166 -3.53 22.89 -6.42
CA LEU A 166 -2.45 22.56 -7.35
C LEU A 166 -2.84 21.53 -8.40
N GLN A 167 -3.96 20.85 -8.20
CA GLN A 167 -4.38 19.79 -9.11
C GLN A 167 -4.85 20.37 -10.43
N PRO A 168 -4.40 19.85 -11.58
CA PRO A 168 -4.90 20.30 -12.88
C PRO A 168 -6.39 20.02 -13.03
N SER A 169 -7.10 20.87 -13.77
CA SER A 169 -8.52 20.69 -14.09
C SER A 169 -8.80 19.49 -15.00
N LYS A 170 -7.77 18.99 -15.68
CA LYS A 170 -7.80 17.80 -16.54
C LYS A 170 -6.58 16.92 -16.21
N ASN A 171 -6.72 15.61 -16.41
CA ASN A 171 -5.61 14.65 -16.23
C ASN A 171 -5.00 14.65 -14.82
N ALA A 172 -5.80 14.83 -13.77
CA ALA A 172 -5.32 14.78 -12.39
C ALA A 172 -4.64 13.45 -12.05
N HIS A 173 -5.06 12.35 -12.67
CA HIS A 173 -4.42 11.04 -12.53
C HIS A 173 -2.96 11.04 -13.03
N ILE A 174 -2.66 11.75 -14.15
CA ILE A 174 -1.28 11.90 -14.63
C ILE A 174 -0.46 12.76 -13.66
N TRP A 175 -1.03 13.83 -13.14
CA TRP A 175 -0.41 14.66 -12.11
C TRP A 175 -0.08 13.87 -10.85
N ALA A 176 -1.03 13.09 -10.36
CA ALA A 176 -0.85 12.22 -9.19
C ALA A 176 0.26 11.19 -9.43
N ALA A 177 0.22 10.47 -10.57
CA ALA A 177 1.26 9.50 -10.93
C ALA A 177 2.64 10.15 -11.06
N ALA A 178 2.73 11.34 -11.69
CA ALA A 178 3.97 12.05 -11.92
C ALA A 178 4.59 12.58 -10.62
N THR A 179 3.79 13.17 -9.75
CA THR A 179 4.26 13.67 -8.45
C THR A 179 4.65 12.52 -7.52
N MET A 180 3.90 11.41 -7.54
CA MET A 180 4.25 10.19 -6.80
C MET A 180 5.58 9.61 -7.26
N GLU A 181 5.79 9.48 -8.56
CA GLU A 181 7.02 8.92 -9.14
C GLU A 181 8.23 9.81 -8.86
N LEU A 182 8.10 11.13 -9.03
CA LEU A 182 9.15 12.10 -8.71
C LEU A 182 9.52 12.05 -7.22
N GLY A 183 8.52 11.92 -6.35
CA GLY A 183 8.73 11.73 -4.91
C GLY A 183 9.42 10.41 -4.59
N ALA A 184 9.12 9.33 -5.32
CA ALA A 184 9.71 8.01 -5.09
C ALA A 184 11.15 7.89 -5.59
N LEU A 185 11.48 8.51 -6.73
CA LEU A 185 12.77 8.32 -7.42
C LEU A 185 13.78 9.44 -7.13
N ILE A 186 13.33 10.69 -7.06
CA ILE A 186 14.20 11.87 -6.95
C ILE A 186 14.08 12.50 -5.56
N CYS A 187 12.86 12.92 -5.18
CA CYS A 187 12.63 13.59 -3.89
C CYS A 187 12.44 12.57 -2.76
N THR A 188 13.38 11.64 -2.61
CA THR A 188 13.35 10.56 -1.62
C THR A 188 13.37 11.08 -0.19
N SER A 189 12.98 10.25 0.80
CA SER A 189 12.95 10.63 2.21
C SER A 189 14.35 10.91 2.75
N LYS A 190 15.32 10.05 2.38
CA LYS A 190 16.73 10.21 2.72
C LYS A 190 17.51 10.45 1.43
N ASN A 191 18.49 11.35 1.47
CA ASN A 191 19.39 11.64 0.34
C ASN A 191 18.66 11.90 -1.00
N PRO A 192 17.80 12.94 -1.10
CA PRO A 192 17.15 13.29 -2.35
C PRO A 192 18.17 13.76 -3.40
N ILE A 193 17.92 13.39 -4.66
CA ILE A 193 18.81 13.73 -5.80
C ILE A 193 18.33 15.07 -6.39
N CYS A 194 18.54 16.17 -5.64
CA CYS A 194 17.98 17.48 -5.96
C CYS A 194 18.43 18.01 -7.33
N GLU A 195 19.65 17.71 -7.76
CA GLU A 195 20.24 18.16 -9.04
C GLU A 195 19.47 17.63 -10.26
N GLN A 196 18.78 16.48 -10.10
CA GLN A 196 17.97 15.88 -11.15
C GLN A 196 16.46 16.28 -11.05
N CYS A 197 16.12 17.12 -10.06
CA CYS A 197 14.72 17.48 -9.83
C CYS A 197 14.26 18.54 -10.85
N PRO A 198 13.18 18.27 -11.63
CA PRO A 198 12.70 19.21 -12.67
C PRO A 198 12.11 20.50 -12.10
N VAL A 199 11.86 20.56 -10.79
CA VAL A 199 11.29 21.71 -10.09
C VAL A 199 12.24 22.28 -9.03
N ILE A 200 13.55 22.03 -9.16
CA ILE A 200 14.56 22.47 -8.20
C ILE A 200 14.55 24.00 -8.02
N GLY A 201 14.30 24.78 -9.09
CA GLY A 201 14.22 26.25 -9.06
C GLY A 201 13.02 26.79 -8.29
N GLN A 202 11.93 26.00 -8.19
CA GLN A 202 10.71 26.36 -7.47
C GLN A 202 10.66 25.80 -6.02
N CYS A 203 11.67 25.01 -5.61
CA CYS A 203 11.65 24.33 -4.33
C CYS A 203 11.94 25.27 -3.16
N ASN A 204 10.93 25.55 -2.33
CA ASN A 204 11.09 26.42 -1.15
C ASN A 204 11.99 25.80 -0.08
N TRP A 205 11.96 24.46 0.10
CA TRP A 205 12.87 23.77 1.03
C TRP A 205 14.35 24.02 0.68
N ARG A 206 14.69 23.96 -0.62
CA ARG A 206 16.03 24.32 -1.10
C ARG A 206 16.34 25.79 -0.89
N LYS A 207 15.41 26.70 -1.26
CA LYS A 207 15.59 28.16 -1.09
C LYS A 207 15.83 28.55 0.36
N ASN A 208 15.22 27.82 1.29
CA ASN A 208 15.36 28.02 2.72
C ASN A 208 16.62 27.34 3.33
N GLY A 209 17.53 26.81 2.53
CA GLY A 209 18.77 26.18 3.00
C GLY A 209 18.55 24.77 3.57
N TYR A 210 17.53 24.03 3.14
CA TYR A 210 17.24 22.67 3.55
C TYR A 210 16.96 22.50 5.06
N PRO A 211 16.05 23.28 5.66
CA PRO A 211 15.77 23.17 7.08
C PRO A 211 15.37 21.73 7.46
N LYS A 212 16.01 21.19 8.50
CA LYS A 212 15.68 19.89 9.05
C LYS A 212 14.49 20.00 9.99
N THR A 213 13.68 18.93 10.06
CA THR A 213 12.61 18.85 11.04
C THR A 213 13.04 17.96 12.22
N ASP A 214 12.66 18.37 13.44
CA ASP A 214 12.92 17.61 14.67
C ASP A 214 12.05 16.33 14.80
N LEU A 215 11.32 15.96 13.75
CA LEU A 215 10.49 14.76 13.73
C LEU A 215 11.37 13.49 13.70
N VAL A 216 11.79 13.05 14.88
CA VAL A 216 12.47 11.77 15.04
C VAL A 216 11.48 10.63 14.76
N ARG A 217 11.56 10.06 13.58
CA ARG A 217 10.86 8.78 13.31
C ARG A 217 11.66 7.66 13.95
N LYS A 218 11.18 7.12 15.08
CA LYS A 218 11.76 5.90 15.65
C LYS A 218 11.61 4.77 14.62
N SER A 219 12.73 4.18 14.20
CA SER A 219 12.69 2.92 13.46
C SER A 219 12.19 1.84 14.41
N GLN A 220 11.22 1.04 13.99
CA GLN A 220 10.85 -0.14 14.77
C GLN A 220 11.85 -1.24 14.48
N ASP A 221 12.47 -1.79 15.53
CA ASP A 221 13.26 -3.00 15.41
C ASP A 221 12.39 -4.13 14.88
N TRP A 222 13.00 -4.98 14.07
CA TRP A 222 12.33 -6.15 13.53
C TRP A 222 12.57 -7.39 14.38
N HIS A 223 13.78 -7.53 14.91
CA HIS A 223 14.18 -8.68 15.70
C HIS A 223 13.52 -8.65 17.08
N GLY A 224 13.02 -9.83 17.56
CA GLY A 224 12.40 -9.96 18.87
C GLY A 224 10.98 -9.38 18.99
N THR A 225 10.39 -8.84 17.93
CA THR A 225 9.08 -8.19 18.00
C THR A 225 7.91 -9.17 17.82
N ASP A 226 6.75 -8.83 18.41
CA ASP A 226 5.47 -9.55 18.19
C ASP A 226 5.17 -9.72 16.71
N ARG A 227 5.51 -8.73 15.88
CA ARG A 227 5.30 -8.79 14.43
C ARG A 227 6.14 -9.87 13.77
N LYS A 228 7.39 -10.07 14.20
CA LYS A 228 8.25 -11.12 13.68
C LYS A 228 7.77 -12.50 14.16
N CYS A 229 7.41 -12.64 15.44
CA CYS A 229 6.85 -13.87 16.01
C CYS A 229 5.60 -14.31 15.23
N ARG A 230 4.63 -13.43 15.06
CA ARG A 230 3.42 -13.68 14.25
C ARG A 230 3.75 -14.08 12.81
N GLY A 231 4.71 -13.38 12.18
CA GLY A 231 5.15 -13.70 10.82
C GLY A 231 5.78 -15.09 10.70
N THR A 232 6.56 -15.50 11.69
CA THR A 232 7.17 -16.85 11.76
C THR A 232 6.09 -17.94 11.87
N ILE A 233 5.09 -17.76 12.73
CA ILE A 233 3.98 -18.71 12.90
C ILE A 233 3.18 -18.85 11.58
N VAL A 234 2.77 -17.73 10.97
CA VAL A 234 2.01 -17.76 9.71
C VAL A 234 2.84 -18.38 8.58
N GLN A 235 4.16 -18.14 8.55
CA GLN A 235 5.02 -18.78 7.54
C GLN A 235 5.09 -20.30 7.73
N ALA A 236 5.23 -20.79 8.96
CA ALA A 236 5.24 -22.20 9.24
C ALA A 236 3.91 -22.88 8.87
N LEU A 237 2.79 -22.19 9.07
CA LEU A 237 1.46 -22.71 8.70
C LEU A 237 1.17 -22.65 7.19
N ARG A 238 1.92 -21.87 6.41
CA ARG A 238 1.88 -21.94 4.94
C ARG A 238 2.59 -23.17 4.37
N GLU A 239 3.57 -23.66 5.11
CA GLU A 239 4.43 -24.79 4.73
C GLU A 239 3.91 -26.11 5.28
N ASN A 240 2.94 -26.08 6.18
CA ASN A 240 2.37 -27.25 6.83
C ASN A 240 0.84 -27.14 6.90
N GLU A 241 0.16 -28.23 6.62
CA GLU A 241 -1.30 -28.30 6.72
C GLU A 241 -1.82 -27.89 8.11
N SER A 242 -1.14 -28.30 9.15
CA SER A 242 -1.40 -27.87 10.53
C SER A 242 -0.20 -28.15 11.45
N LEU A 243 -0.07 -27.39 12.53
CA LEU A 243 0.96 -27.56 13.54
C LEU A 243 0.35 -27.69 14.93
N THR A 244 0.95 -28.52 15.79
CA THR A 244 0.60 -28.55 17.22
C THR A 244 1.10 -27.28 17.91
N GLU A 245 0.45 -26.89 19.01
CA GLU A 245 0.91 -25.77 19.84
C GLU A 245 2.38 -25.93 20.27
N ASN A 246 2.77 -27.14 20.68
CA ASN A 246 4.15 -27.45 21.06
C ASN A 246 5.14 -27.27 19.90
N ALA A 247 4.74 -27.63 18.67
CA ALA A 247 5.58 -27.40 17.49
C ALA A 247 5.73 -25.90 17.21
N ILE A 248 4.66 -25.11 17.38
CA ILE A 248 4.69 -23.65 17.22
C ILE A 248 5.57 -23.00 18.30
N LYS A 249 5.50 -23.44 19.57
CA LYS A 249 6.34 -22.92 20.65
C LYS A 249 7.83 -23.08 20.36
N LYS A 250 8.23 -24.16 19.68
CA LYS A 250 9.64 -24.37 19.28
C LYS A 250 10.13 -23.42 18.18
N LEU A 251 9.25 -22.70 17.48
CA LEU A 251 9.63 -21.75 16.43
C LEU A 251 10.13 -20.41 16.96
N TRP A 252 9.91 -20.13 18.25
CA TRP A 252 10.19 -18.84 18.84
C TRP A 252 10.66 -19.00 20.30
N PRO A 253 11.70 -18.25 20.73
CA PRO A 253 12.32 -18.47 22.04
C PRO A 253 11.45 -18.06 23.25
N ASP A 254 10.50 -17.15 23.06
CA ASP A 254 9.63 -16.64 24.12
C ASP A 254 8.22 -17.23 23.98
N GLU A 255 7.87 -18.16 24.87
CA GLU A 255 6.58 -18.83 24.87
C GLU A 255 5.41 -17.87 25.14
N SER A 256 5.59 -16.88 26.02
CA SER A 256 4.54 -15.90 26.33
C SER A 256 4.19 -15.06 25.10
N GLN A 257 5.20 -14.72 24.30
CA GLN A 257 5.04 -14.01 23.03
C GLN A 257 4.32 -14.89 21.98
N VAL A 258 4.59 -16.20 21.96
CA VAL A 258 3.87 -17.16 21.11
C VAL A 258 2.38 -17.23 21.48
N GLU A 259 2.06 -17.36 22.78
CA GLU A 259 0.67 -17.40 23.23
C GLU A 259 -0.10 -16.13 22.89
N LYS A 260 0.51 -14.96 23.07
CA LYS A 260 -0.03 -13.68 22.64
C LYS A 260 -0.22 -13.64 21.12
N ALA A 261 0.77 -14.14 20.36
CA ALA A 261 0.72 -14.19 18.89
C ALA A 261 -0.42 -15.08 18.41
N LEU A 262 -0.60 -16.27 18.97
CA LEU A 262 -1.69 -17.19 18.64
C LEU A 262 -3.06 -16.56 18.88
N LYS A 263 -3.28 -15.94 20.06
CA LYS A 263 -4.53 -15.23 20.36
C LYS A 263 -4.81 -14.12 19.35
N THR A 264 -3.82 -13.30 19.05
CA THR A 264 -3.99 -12.16 18.13
C THR A 264 -4.10 -12.61 16.67
N LEU A 265 -3.47 -13.69 16.25
CA LEU A 265 -3.61 -14.26 14.91
C LEU A 265 -5.01 -14.86 14.69
N GLN A 266 -5.58 -15.53 15.71
CA GLN A 266 -6.96 -16.00 15.66
C GLN A 266 -7.97 -14.85 15.61
N ALA A 267 -7.81 -13.84 16.46
CA ALA A 267 -8.65 -12.64 16.43
C ALA A 267 -8.60 -11.91 15.08
N ASP A 268 -7.45 -11.98 14.40
CA ASP A 268 -7.25 -11.43 13.06
C ASP A 268 -7.73 -12.35 11.92
N LEU A 269 -8.30 -13.53 12.25
CA LEU A 269 -8.74 -14.54 11.30
C LEU A 269 -7.62 -15.05 10.37
N LEU A 270 -6.38 -15.01 10.83
CA LEU A 270 -5.21 -15.46 10.05
C LEU A 270 -4.86 -16.93 10.32
N ILE A 271 -5.35 -17.48 11.41
CA ILE A 271 -5.23 -18.89 11.78
C ILE A 271 -6.52 -19.32 12.49
N GLU A 272 -6.80 -20.62 12.46
CA GLU A 272 -7.84 -21.23 13.26
C GLU A 272 -7.31 -22.36 14.13
N ALA A 273 -7.88 -22.51 15.32
CA ALA A 273 -7.62 -23.64 16.19
C ALA A 273 -8.49 -24.83 15.78
N ILE A 274 -7.89 -26.02 15.75
CA ILE A 274 -8.56 -27.27 15.45
C ILE A 274 -8.34 -28.28 16.63
N PRO A 275 -9.05 -29.40 16.68
CA PRO A 275 -8.91 -30.37 17.77
C PRO A 275 -7.46 -30.79 18.07
N ARG A 276 -7.20 -31.25 19.29
CA ARG A 276 -5.88 -31.70 19.79
C ARG A 276 -4.82 -30.57 19.85
N LYS A 277 -5.23 -29.34 20.20
CA LYS A 277 -4.34 -28.16 20.31
C LYS A 277 -3.48 -27.98 19.06
N ARG A 278 -4.11 -28.01 17.90
CA ARG A 278 -3.47 -27.74 16.62
C ARG A 278 -4.01 -26.44 16.03
N TYR A 279 -3.23 -25.87 15.13
CA TYR A 279 -3.57 -24.65 14.40
C TYR A 279 -3.31 -24.87 12.91
N ARG A 280 -4.12 -24.22 12.07
CA ARG A 280 -3.93 -24.16 10.61
C ARG A 280 -4.30 -22.79 10.05
N LEU A 281 -4.01 -22.55 8.77
CA LEU A 281 -4.62 -21.43 8.07
C LEU A 281 -6.14 -21.64 7.97
N PRO A 282 -6.95 -20.57 7.92
CA PRO A 282 -8.41 -20.68 7.92
C PRO A 282 -8.90 -21.35 6.62
N ALA A 283 -9.91 -22.21 6.75
CA ALA A 283 -10.47 -22.97 5.64
C ALA A 283 -11.24 -22.10 4.64
#